data_64f3c6619405102815419e6866f8d95d
#
_entry.id   64f3c6619405102815419e6866f8d95d
#
_cell.length_a   1.000
_cell.length_b   1.000
_cell.length_c   1.000
_cell.angle_alpha   90.00
_cell.angle_beta   90.00
_cell.angle_gamma   90.00
#
_symmetry.space_group_name_H-M   'P 1'
#
loop_
_entity.id
_entity.type
_entity.pdbx_description
1 polymer ?
#
loop_
_entity_poly.entity_id
_entity_poly.type
_entity_poly.pdbx_seq_one_letter_code
_entity_poly.pdbx_strand_id
1 'polypeptide(L)'
;VRALQHHLDTWSTDPAIKAVVLRGAGEKAFCAGGDIRSLYDSYHSQGTLHYTFFEEEYALDLTLHHYPKPIVALMDGFVLGGGMGLVQGADFRIVTERSKLAMPEVGIGYFPDVGGSYFLTRTPGELGTYLGVSGVQIRASDALYCGLADRYLDSSRLPELDAALNALTCAESPAEDLKALLDPLT
;
A
#
# COMPACT_ATOMS: atom_id res chain seq x y z
N VAL A 1 -6.44 2.93 10.37
CA VAL A 1 -7.43 1.97 9.86
C VAL A 1 -8.78 2.64 9.72
N ARG A 2 -9.53 2.93 10.80
CA ARG A 2 -10.93 3.41 10.80
C ARG A 2 -11.18 4.66 9.96
N ALA A 3 -10.31 5.67 10.05
CA ALA A 3 -10.47 6.90 9.26
C ALA A 3 -10.36 6.63 7.75
N LEU A 4 -9.41 5.78 7.33
CA LEU A 4 -9.26 5.41 5.93
C LEU A 4 -10.46 4.59 5.44
N GLN A 5 -10.91 3.59 6.22
CA GLN A 5 -12.11 2.83 5.88
C GLN A 5 -13.33 3.76 5.69
N HIS A 6 -13.56 4.67 6.62
CA HIS A 6 -14.68 5.62 6.54
C HIS A 6 -14.63 6.48 5.25
N HIS A 7 -13.44 6.98 4.88
CA HIS A 7 -13.30 7.75 3.64
C HIS A 7 -13.54 6.87 2.41
N LEU A 8 -12.98 5.67 2.36
CA LEU A 8 -13.17 4.75 1.25
C LEU A 8 -14.66 4.38 1.08
N ASP A 9 -15.37 4.09 2.17
CA ASP A 9 -16.80 3.80 2.14
C ASP A 9 -17.60 4.97 1.54
N THR A 10 -17.29 6.20 1.99
CA THR A 10 -17.95 7.41 1.49
C THR A 10 -17.65 7.65 0.02
N TRP A 11 -16.38 7.54 -0.39
CA TRP A 11 -15.95 7.82 -1.75
C TRP A 11 -16.33 6.74 -2.76
N SER A 12 -16.59 5.52 -2.30
CA SER A 12 -16.98 4.40 -3.16
C SER A 12 -18.23 4.71 -3.97
N THR A 13 -19.19 5.38 -3.36
CA THR A 13 -20.50 5.71 -3.94
C THR A 13 -20.61 7.16 -4.45
N ASP A 14 -19.65 8.04 -4.13
CA ASP A 14 -19.66 9.44 -4.57
C ASP A 14 -19.24 9.54 -6.06
N PRO A 15 -20.14 9.94 -6.98
CA PRO A 15 -19.82 10.04 -8.39
C PRO A 15 -18.80 11.15 -8.73
N ALA A 16 -18.55 12.11 -7.81
CA ALA A 16 -17.55 13.15 -7.98
C ALA A 16 -16.12 12.60 -7.83
N ILE A 17 -15.94 11.55 -7.03
CA ILE A 17 -14.64 10.90 -6.86
C ILE A 17 -14.44 9.87 -7.96
N LYS A 18 -13.40 10.04 -8.76
CA LYS A 18 -13.09 9.17 -9.91
C LYS A 18 -11.96 8.19 -9.64
N ALA A 19 -11.04 8.54 -8.75
CA ALA A 19 -9.91 7.73 -8.36
C ALA A 19 -9.48 8.10 -6.94
N VAL A 20 -8.66 7.25 -6.32
CA VAL A 20 -8.08 7.48 -4.99
C VAL A 20 -6.57 7.46 -5.09
N VAL A 21 -5.91 8.41 -4.46
CA VAL A 21 -4.45 8.42 -4.32
C VAL A 21 -4.10 8.19 -2.86
N LEU A 22 -3.41 7.09 -2.58
CA LEU A 22 -2.85 6.78 -1.27
C LEU A 22 -1.40 7.25 -1.21
N ARG A 23 -1.06 8.04 -0.19
CA ARG A 23 0.32 8.50 0.04
C ARG A 23 0.61 8.67 1.53
N GLY A 24 1.86 8.48 1.91
CA GLY A 24 2.32 8.74 3.27
C GLY A 24 2.34 10.25 3.60
N ALA A 25 2.12 10.58 4.85
CA ALA A 25 2.33 11.93 5.35
C ALA A 25 3.83 12.14 5.69
N GLY A 26 4.42 13.21 5.15
CA GLY A 26 5.85 13.51 5.32
C GLY A 26 6.75 12.72 4.37
N GLU A 27 8.07 12.72 4.64
CA GLU A 27 9.08 12.24 3.69
C GLU A 27 9.71 10.89 4.07
N LYS A 28 9.36 10.33 5.24
CA LYS A 28 10.07 9.15 5.77
C LYS A 28 9.44 7.83 5.34
N ALA A 29 8.12 7.76 5.33
CA ALA A 29 7.42 6.52 5.12
C ALA A 29 6.08 6.73 4.43
N PHE A 30 5.70 5.81 3.59
CA PHE A 30 4.31 5.61 3.22
C PHE A 30 3.53 5.07 4.42
N CYS A 31 3.92 3.91 4.94
CA CYS A 31 3.38 3.30 6.14
C CYS A 31 4.39 2.29 6.71
N ALA A 32 4.68 2.36 7.99
CA ALA A 32 5.61 1.45 8.67
C ALA A 32 4.92 0.32 9.45
N GLY A 33 3.64 0.07 9.19
CA GLY A 33 2.83 -0.97 9.85
C GLY A 33 2.04 -0.46 11.05
N GLY A 34 1.44 -1.40 11.78
CA GLY A 34 0.64 -1.13 12.97
C GLY A 34 1.48 -0.70 14.19
N ASP A 35 0.86 -0.02 15.14
CA ASP A 35 1.49 0.34 16.40
C ASP A 35 1.53 -0.86 17.35
N ILE A 36 2.58 -1.68 17.20
CA ILE A 36 2.80 -2.92 17.98
C ILE A 36 2.86 -2.62 19.49
N ARG A 37 3.36 -1.45 19.90
CA ARG A 37 3.39 -1.07 21.31
C ARG A 37 1.98 -0.91 21.88
N SER A 38 1.11 -0.21 21.17
CA SER A 38 -0.29 -0.05 21.58
C SER A 38 -1.03 -1.38 21.63
N LEU A 39 -0.73 -2.32 20.73
CA LEU A 39 -1.30 -3.67 20.77
C LEU A 39 -0.82 -4.46 21.99
N TYR A 40 0.48 -4.41 22.28
CA TYR A 40 1.07 -5.02 23.47
C TYR A 40 0.47 -4.46 24.76
N ASP A 41 0.40 -3.14 24.89
CA ASP A 41 -0.17 -2.47 26.07
C ASP A 41 -1.65 -2.81 26.23
N SER A 42 -2.40 -2.91 25.14
CA SER A 42 -3.81 -3.33 25.16
C SER A 42 -3.98 -4.76 25.70
N TYR A 43 -3.11 -5.68 25.27
CA TYR A 43 -3.14 -7.05 25.77
C TYR A 43 -2.92 -7.09 27.30
N HIS A 44 -1.90 -6.42 27.79
CA HIS A 44 -1.55 -6.42 29.21
C HIS A 44 -2.55 -5.66 30.10
N SER A 45 -3.24 -4.66 29.55
CA SER A 45 -4.30 -3.92 30.25
C SER A 45 -5.69 -4.56 30.11
N GLN A 46 -5.78 -5.76 29.53
CA GLN A 46 -7.07 -6.44 29.24
C GLN A 46 -8.01 -5.62 28.35
N GLY A 47 -7.44 -4.78 27.49
CA GLY A 47 -8.18 -4.05 26.47
C GLY A 47 -8.55 -4.94 25.29
N THR A 48 -9.24 -4.39 24.30
CA THR A 48 -9.70 -5.12 23.11
C THR A 48 -8.98 -4.74 21.81
N LEU A 49 -8.15 -3.70 21.84
CA LEU A 49 -7.50 -3.17 20.65
C LEU A 49 -6.70 -4.24 19.89
N HIS A 50 -6.01 -5.13 20.62
CA HIS A 50 -5.19 -6.20 20.04
C HIS A 50 -5.99 -7.26 19.26
N TYR A 51 -7.32 -7.32 19.42
CA TYR A 51 -8.22 -8.11 18.56
C TYR A 51 -8.79 -7.25 17.43
N THR A 52 -9.43 -6.14 17.81
CA THR A 52 -10.20 -5.32 16.88
C THR A 52 -9.33 -4.67 15.82
N PHE A 53 -8.04 -4.42 16.13
CA PHE A 53 -7.11 -3.87 15.16
C PHE A 53 -6.93 -4.77 13.95
N PHE A 54 -6.64 -6.04 14.14
CA PHE A 54 -6.42 -6.98 13.04
C PHE A 54 -7.70 -7.24 12.23
N GLU A 55 -8.84 -7.35 12.92
CA GLU A 55 -10.14 -7.49 12.24
C GLU A 55 -10.41 -6.29 11.31
N GLU A 56 -10.18 -5.08 11.81
CA GLU A 56 -10.41 -3.85 11.06
C GLU A 56 -9.34 -3.63 9.96
N GLU A 57 -8.09 -3.99 10.22
CA GLU A 57 -7.00 -3.89 9.25
C GLU A 57 -7.24 -4.81 8.06
N TYR A 58 -7.57 -6.09 8.31
CA TYR A 58 -7.83 -7.05 7.24
C TYR A 58 -9.10 -6.73 6.46
N ALA A 59 -10.12 -6.17 7.12
CA ALA A 59 -11.31 -5.68 6.43
C ALA A 59 -10.96 -4.49 5.50
N LEU A 60 -10.09 -3.59 5.94
CA LEU A 60 -9.61 -2.48 5.12
C LEU A 60 -8.79 -2.97 3.92
N ASP A 61 -7.87 -3.93 4.10
CA ASP A 61 -7.08 -4.50 3.01
C ASP A 61 -7.99 -5.16 1.96
N LEU A 62 -9.02 -5.88 2.40
CA LEU A 62 -10.02 -6.46 1.51
C LEU A 62 -10.84 -5.39 0.77
N THR A 63 -11.18 -4.30 1.46
CA THR A 63 -11.86 -3.14 0.85
C THR A 63 -11.02 -2.53 -0.25
N LEU A 64 -9.72 -2.33 -0.02
CA LEU A 64 -8.79 -1.80 -1.02
C LEU A 64 -8.66 -2.74 -2.23
N HIS A 65 -8.56 -4.04 -1.98
CA HIS A 65 -8.43 -5.05 -3.03
C HIS A 65 -9.67 -5.14 -3.95
N HIS A 66 -10.85 -4.87 -3.43
CA HIS A 66 -12.10 -4.90 -4.20
C HIS A 66 -12.69 -3.49 -4.47
N TYR A 67 -11.85 -2.46 -4.35
CA TYR A 67 -12.35 -1.10 -4.45
C TYR A 67 -12.93 -0.82 -5.84
N PRO A 68 -14.13 -0.18 -5.94
CA PRO A 68 -14.81 -0.02 -7.23
C PRO A 68 -14.22 1.09 -8.11
N LYS A 69 -13.23 1.83 -7.62
CA LYS A 69 -12.56 2.92 -8.34
C LYS A 69 -11.05 2.70 -8.33
N PRO A 70 -10.33 3.15 -9.35
CA PRO A 70 -8.89 2.92 -9.40
C PRO A 70 -8.16 3.61 -8.24
N ILE A 71 -7.19 2.89 -7.68
CA ILE A 71 -6.32 3.35 -6.60
C ILE A 71 -4.89 3.48 -7.11
N VAL A 72 -4.28 4.63 -6.86
CA VAL A 72 -2.85 4.87 -7.07
C VAL A 72 -2.16 4.91 -5.70
N ALA A 73 -1.20 4.03 -5.46
CA ALA A 73 -0.38 4.02 -4.25
C ALA A 73 1.01 4.61 -4.53
N LEU A 74 1.32 5.76 -3.92
CA LEU A 74 2.65 6.39 -3.97
C LEU A 74 3.50 5.86 -2.82
N MET A 75 4.27 4.82 -3.12
CA MET A 75 5.06 4.03 -2.16
C MET A 75 6.41 4.70 -1.85
N ASP A 76 6.41 5.96 -1.46
CA ASP A 76 7.62 6.73 -1.19
C ASP A 76 8.10 6.52 0.26
N GLY A 77 9.39 6.17 0.44
CA GLY A 77 9.97 5.85 1.75
C GLY A 77 9.66 4.41 2.21
N PHE A 78 9.45 4.21 3.52
CA PHE A 78 9.19 2.89 4.09
C PHE A 78 7.76 2.40 3.80
N VAL A 79 7.65 1.14 3.38
CA VAL A 79 6.40 0.39 3.18
C VAL A 79 6.56 -0.96 3.87
N LEU A 80 6.14 -1.06 5.12
CA LEU A 80 6.47 -2.22 5.97
C LEU A 80 5.20 -2.86 6.55
N GLY A 81 5.17 -4.18 6.59
CA GLY A 81 4.10 -4.94 7.25
C GLY A 81 2.70 -4.54 6.77
N GLY A 82 1.85 -4.04 7.65
CA GLY A 82 0.52 -3.51 7.29
C GLY A 82 0.53 -2.47 6.17
N GLY A 83 1.65 -1.73 5.99
CA GLY A 83 1.84 -0.85 4.84
C GLY A 83 1.86 -1.60 3.50
N MET A 84 2.38 -2.84 3.47
CA MET A 84 2.30 -3.70 2.28
C MET A 84 0.85 -4.10 1.99
N GLY A 85 0.06 -4.45 3.00
CA GLY A 85 -1.37 -4.76 2.83
C GLY A 85 -2.12 -3.62 2.14
N LEU A 86 -1.92 -2.39 2.59
CA LEU A 86 -2.57 -1.20 2.02
C LEU A 86 -2.23 -0.99 0.53
N VAL A 87 -1.00 -1.28 0.10
CA VAL A 87 -0.58 -0.99 -1.28
C VAL A 87 -0.82 -2.15 -2.24
N GLN A 88 -0.85 -3.40 -1.76
CA GLN A 88 -1.01 -4.55 -2.65
C GLN A 88 -2.43 -4.71 -3.20
N GLY A 89 -3.42 -3.99 -2.64
CA GLY A 89 -4.76 -3.84 -3.22
C GLY A 89 -4.90 -2.73 -4.27
N ALA A 90 -3.87 -1.89 -4.48
CA ALA A 90 -3.94 -0.79 -5.43
C ALA A 90 -3.71 -1.23 -6.89
N ASP A 91 -4.34 -0.52 -7.84
CA ASP A 91 -4.22 -0.78 -9.28
C ASP A 91 -2.90 -0.28 -9.86
N PHE A 92 -2.34 0.80 -9.30
CA PHE A 92 -1.08 1.41 -9.73
C PHE A 92 -0.18 1.64 -8.52
N ARG A 93 0.89 0.85 -8.41
CA ARG A 93 1.85 0.90 -7.31
C ARG A 93 3.14 1.55 -7.80
N ILE A 94 3.39 2.77 -7.35
CA ILE A 94 4.52 3.60 -7.80
C ILE A 94 5.56 3.67 -6.70
N VAL A 95 6.78 3.22 -6.99
CA VAL A 95 7.94 3.32 -6.09
C VAL A 95 8.87 4.46 -6.53
N THR A 96 9.65 4.96 -5.58
CA THR A 96 10.71 5.96 -5.80
C THR A 96 12.08 5.38 -5.42
N GLU A 97 13.15 6.11 -5.65
CA GLU A 97 14.49 5.75 -5.18
C GLU A 97 14.59 5.64 -3.65
N ARG A 98 13.64 6.25 -2.93
CA ARG A 98 13.56 6.22 -1.46
C ARG A 98 12.80 5.02 -0.92
N SER A 99 12.08 4.30 -1.78
CA SER A 99 11.22 3.18 -1.39
C SER A 99 12.00 2.04 -0.76
N LYS A 100 11.47 1.53 0.35
CA LYS A 100 12.00 0.43 1.12
C LYS A 100 10.85 -0.45 1.60
N LEU A 101 10.73 -1.63 1.00
CA LEU A 101 9.61 -2.53 1.24
C LEU A 101 10.08 -3.76 2.04
N ALA A 102 9.28 -4.19 3.00
CA ALA A 102 9.50 -5.46 3.70
C ALA A 102 8.23 -6.00 4.36
N MET A 103 8.25 -7.32 4.60
CA MET A 103 7.36 -8.01 5.54
C MET A 103 8.22 -8.46 6.73
N PRO A 104 8.44 -7.58 7.75
CA PRO A 104 9.41 -7.83 8.80
C PRO A 104 8.84 -8.61 9.99
N GLU A 105 7.63 -9.16 9.88
CA GLU A 105 6.85 -9.78 10.96
C GLU A 105 7.60 -10.89 11.66
N VAL A 106 8.40 -11.68 10.93
CA VAL A 106 9.20 -12.78 11.50
C VAL A 106 10.22 -12.26 12.54
N GLY A 107 10.67 -11.01 12.41
CA GLY A 107 11.58 -10.38 13.37
C GLY A 107 10.97 -10.11 14.75
N ILE A 108 9.64 -10.15 14.86
CA ILE A 108 8.89 -10.00 16.12
C ILE A 108 8.15 -11.29 16.52
N GLY A 109 8.47 -12.43 15.88
CA GLY A 109 7.85 -13.70 16.18
C GLY A 109 6.43 -13.87 15.61
N TYR A 110 6.11 -13.10 14.57
CA TYR A 110 4.84 -13.19 13.85
C TYR A 110 5.07 -13.74 12.43
N PHE A 111 4.12 -13.68 11.56
CA PHE A 111 4.19 -14.12 10.16
C PHE A 111 3.67 -13.01 9.24
N PRO A 112 4.07 -12.97 7.96
CA PRO A 112 3.50 -12.06 6.98
C PRO A 112 1.99 -12.30 6.84
N ASP A 113 1.20 -11.34 7.32
CA ASP A 113 -0.26 -11.30 7.26
C ASP A 113 -0.73 -10.33 6.15
N VAL A 114 -1.76 -9.55 6.34
CA VAL A 114 -2.27 -8.48 5.43
C VAL A 114 -2.32 -8.86 3.95
N GLY A 115 -2.67 -10.11 3.65
CA GLY A 115 -2.66 -10.65 2.30
C GLY A 115 -1.29 -11.14 1.82
N GLY A 116 -0.27 -11.24 2.69
CA GLY A 116 1.08 -11.70 2.35
C GLY A 116 1.10 -13.05 1.65
N SER A 117 0.27 -14.01 2.06
CA SER A 117 0.13 -15.30 1.39
C SER A 117 -0.39 -15.18 -0.05
N TYR A 118 -1.10 -14.11 -0.38
CA TYR A 118 -1.58 -13.85 -1.73
C TYR A 118 -0.50 -13.19 -2.60
N PHE A 119 0.08 -12.08 -2.19
CA PHE A 119 1.01 -11.34 -3.05
C PHE A 119 2.43 -11.94 -3.06
N LEU A 120 2.92 -12.52 -1.96
CA LEU A 120 4.24 -13.16 -1.93
C LEU A 120 4.30 -14.42 -2.80
N THR A 121 3.23 -15.21 -2.84
CA THR A 121 3.19 -16.42 -3.70
C THR A 121 3.13 -16.11 -5.20
N ARG A 122 2.97 -14.85 -5.59
CA ARG A 122 2.95 -14.38 -6.99
C ARG A 122 4.26 -13.79 -7.46
N THR A 123 5.25 -13.71 -6.57
CA THR A 123 6.60 -13.28 -6.95
C THR A 123 7.33 -14.36 -7.76
N PRO A 124 8.33 -14.01 -8.58
CA PRO A 124 9.08 -14.99 -9.37
C PRO A 124 9.80 -16.01 -8.49
N GLY A 125 9.75 -17.29 -8.89
CA GLY A 125 10.44 -18.39 -8.21
C GLY A 125 10.10 -18.47 -6.73
N GLU A 126 11.12 -18.56 -5.88
CA GLU A 126 10.98 -18.67 -4.42
C GLU A 126 11.22 -17.32 -3.69
N LEU A 127 11.19 -16.21 -4.42
CA LEU A 127 11.46 -14.90 -3.82
C LEU A 127 10.44 -14.55 -2.73
N GLY A 128 9.17 -14.87 -2.92
CA GLY A 128 8.15 -14.61 -1.90
C GLY A 128 8.40 -15.39 -0.61
N THR A 129 8.79 -16.65 -0.72
CA THR A 129 9.20 -17.47 0.43
C THR A 129 10.41 -16.82 1.12
N TYR A 130 11.44 -16.45 0.34
CA TYR A 130 12.62 -15.78 0.88
C TYR A 130 12.27 -14.47 1.60
N LEU A 131 11.48 -13.60 0.99
CA LEU A 131 11.07 -12.32 1.59
C LEU A 131 10.28 -12.54 2.87
N GLY A 132 9.33 -13.49 2.86
CA GLY A 132 8.45 -13.76 4.00
C GLY A 132 9.17 -14.38 5.20
N VAL A 133 10.13 -15.29 4.97
CA VAL A 133 10.85 -15.96 6.08
C VAL A 133 12.07 -15.19 6.57
N SER A 134 12.64 -14.31 5.75
CA SER A 134 13.81 -13.51 6.14
C SER A 134 13.45 -12.14 6.69
N GLY A 135 12.29 -11.58 6.31
CA GLY A 135 11.92 -10.22 6.61
C GLY A 135 12.84 -9.17 6.00
N VAL A 136 13.64 -9.55 4.99
CA VAL A 136 14.61 -8.67 4.36
C VAL A 136 13.93 -7.50 3.67
N GLN A 137 14.57 -6.33 3.76
CA GLN A 137 14.10 -5.14 3.09
C GLN A 137 14.64 -5.07 1.66
N ILE A 138 13.75 -4.83 0.71
CA ILE A 138 14.04 -4.64 -0.71
C ILE A 138 13.85 -3.18 -1.14
N ARG A 139 14.42 -2.83 -2.29
CA ARG A 139 14.33 -1.49 -2.88
C ARG A 139 13.45 -1.49 -4.14
N ALA A 140 13.32 -0.31 -4.74
CA ALA A 140 12.44 -0.09 -5.88
C ALA A 140 12.66 -1.08 -7.04
N SER A 141 13.92 -1.32 -7.44
CA SER A 141 14.25 -2.26 -8.53
C SER A 141 13.82 -3.69 -8.22
N ASP A 142 14.03 -4.11 -6.97
CA ASP A 142 13.65 -5.46 -6.52
C ASP A 142 12.12 -5.58 -6.45
N ALA A 143 11.44 -4.52 -5.96
CA ALA A 143 9.98 -4.48 -5.89
C ALA A 143 9.34 -4.59 -7.28
N LEU A 144 9.88 -3.89 -8.27
CA LEU A 144 9.46 -4.00 -9.67
C LEU A 144 9.70 -5.41 -10.21
N TYR A 145 10.89 -5.97 -9.99
CA TYR A 145 11.22 -7.31 -10.43
C TYR A 145 10.32 -8.39 -9.81
N CYS A 146 9.99 -8.21 -8.52
CA CYS A 146 9.10 -9.13 -7.78
C CYS A 146 7.61 -8.94 -8.14
N GLY A 147 7.22 -7.92 -8.90
CA GLY A 147 5.82 -7.59 -9.16
C GLY A 147 5.09 -7.05 -7.91
N LEU A 148 5.84 -6.54 -6.94
CA LEU A 148 5.31 -5.87 -5.74
C LEU A 148 5.13 -4.37 -5.95
N ALA A 149 5.61 -3.85 -7.08
CA ALA A 149 5.36 -2.51 -7.61
C ALA A 149 5.22 -2.58 -9.13
N ASP A 150 4.59 -1.58 -9.74
CA ASP A 150 4.29 -1.55 -11.17
C ASP A 150 5.13 -0.53 -11.91
N ARG A 151 5.51 0.57 -11.23
CA ARG A 151 6.11 1.73 -11.85
C ARG A 151 7.16 2.38 -10.95
N TYR A 152 8.12 3.05 -11.57
CA TYR A 152 9.13 3.85 -10.89
C TYR A 152 9.00 5.32 -11.26
N LEU A 153 9.06 6.21 -10.28
CA LEU A 153 9.13 7.65 -10.47
C LEU A 153 10.19 8.22 -9.53
N ASP A 154 11.12 9.02 -10.06
CA ASP A 154 12.07 9.76 -9.21
C ASP A 154 11.30 10.69 -8.27
N SER A 155 11.66 10.72 -6.99
CA SER A 155 10.94 11.50 -5.99
C SER A 155 10.94 13.01 -6.27
N SER A 156 11.93 13.50 -7.00
CA SER A 156 11.98 14.90 -7.46
C SER A 156 10.85 15.25 -8.43
N ARG A 157 10.24 14.25 -9.08
CA ARG A 157 9.13 14.40 -10.03
C ARG A 157 7.74 14.22 -9.39
N LEU A 158 7.64 13.90 -8.10
CA LEU A 158 6.35 13.81 -7.41
C LEU A 158 5.49 15.07 -7.56
N PRO A 159 6.05 16.31 -7.53
CA PRO A 159 5.24 17.51 -7.81
C PRO A 159 4.68 17.55 -9.23
N GLU A 160 5.40 17.01 -10.22
CA GLU A 160 4.91 16.91 -11.61
C GLU A 160 3.72 15.92 -11.69
N LEU A 161 3.83 14.79 -11.02
CA LEU A 161 2.75 13.82 -10.90
C LEU A 161 1.53 14.42 -10.20
N ASP A 162 1.73 15.14 -9.09
CA ASP A 162 0.64 15.81 -8.37
C ASP A 162 -0.08 16.83 -9.27
N ALA A 163 0.66 17.61 -10.05
CA ALA A 163 0.08 18.56 -11.00
C ALA A 163 -0.72 17.86 -12.11
N ALA A 164 -0.19 16.75 -12.64
CA ALA A 164 -0.84 15.96 -13.68
C ALA A 164 -2.14 15.30 -13.16
N LEU A 165 -2.10 14.71 -11.95
CA LEU A 165 -3.29 14.12 -11.32
C LEU A 165 -4.37 15.17 -11.04
N ASN A 166 -4.00 16.36 -10.57
CA ASN A 166 -4.94 17.45 -10.31
C ASN A 166 -5.56 18.02 -11.59
N ALA A 167 -4.86 17.97 -12.70
CA ALA A 167 -5.35 18.42 -14.01
C ALA A 167 -6.14 17.33 -14.76
N LEU A 168 -6.12 16.07 -14.26
CA LEU A 168 -6.75 14.94 -14.93
C LEU A 168 -8.26 15.12 -14.96
N THR A 169 -8.81 15.13 -16.16
CA THR A 169 -10.24 15.09 -16.40
C THR A 169 -10.62 13.66 -16.75
N CYS A 170 -11.12 12.92 -15.77
CA CYS A 170 -11.58 11.56 -16.01
C CYS A 170 -12.86 11.57 -16.84
N ALA A 171 -12.82 10.95 -18.00
CA ALA A 171 -13.95 10.83 -18.90
C ALA A 171 -14.80 9.60 -18.56
N GLU A 172 -14.77 8.56 -19.43
CA GLU A 172 -15.61 7.36 -19.27
C GLU A 172 -14.90 6.23 -18.52
N SER A 173 -13.55 6.19 -18.57
CA SER A 173 -12.73 5.13 -17.97
C SER A 173 -11.59 5.71 -17.11
N PRO A 174 -11.84 6.03 -15.83
CA PRO A 174 -10.81 6.60 -14.96
C PRO A 174 -9.52 5.76 -14.85
N ALA A 175 -9.62 4.44 -14.94
CA ALA A 175 -8.45 3.55 -14.91
C ALA A 175 -7.58 3.70 -16.16
N GLU A 176 -8.19 3.80 -17.34
CA GLU A 176 -7.47 4.02 -18.62
C GLU A 176 -6.88 5.42 -18.68
N ASP A 177 -7.62 6.43 -18.22
CA ASP A 177 -7.14 7.81 -18.16
C ASP A 177 -5.93 7.93 -17.23
N LEU A 178 -5.97 7.29 -16.05
CA LEU A 178 -4.83 7.22 -15.14
C LEU A 178 -3.65 6.48 -15.78
N LYS A 179 -3.89 5.35 -16.43
CA LYS A 179 -2.83 4.61 -17.12
C LYS A 179 -2.16 5.47 -18.18
N ALA A 180 -2.94 6.15 -19.00
CA ALA A 180 -2.43 7.04 -20.06
C ALA A 180 -1.62 8.22 -19.48
N LEU A 181 -2.01 8.73 -18.31
CA LEU A 181 -1.28 9.78 -17.60
C LEU A 181 0.04 9.25 -17.01
N LEU A 182 0.01 8.06 -16.41
CA LEU A 182 1.16 7.49 -15.69
C LEU A 182 2.23 6.93 -16.64
N ASP A 183 1.85 6.30 -17.77
CA ASP A 183 2.77 5.66 -18.71
C ASP A 183 3.94 6.56 -19.18
N PRO A 184 3.75 7.84 -19.54
CA PRO A 184 4.86 8.71 -19.94
C PRO A 184 5.64 9.31 -18.76
N LEU A 185 5.12 9.25 -17.54
CA LEU A 185 5.75 9.83 -16.36
C LEU A 185 6.65 8.85 -15.61
N THR A 186 6.39 7.55 -15.72
CA THR A 186 6.99 6.51 -14.86
C THR A 186 7.80 5.48 -15.63
#